data_5f39d8704c57925e5476585c3062d2e2
#
_entry.id   5f39d8704c57925e5476585c3062d2e2
#
_cell.length_a   1.000
_cell.length_b   1.000
_cell.length_c   1.000
_cell.angle_alpha   90.00
_cell.angle_beta   90.00
_cell.angle_gamma   90.00
#
_symmetry.space_group_name_H-M   'P 1'
#
loop_
_entity.id
_entity.type
_entity.pdbx_description
1 polymer ?
#
loop_
_entity_poly.entity_id
_entity_poly.type
_entity_poly.pdbx_seq_one_letter_code
_entity_poly.pdbx_strand_id
1 'polypeptide(L)'
;VGSSTGFGLASIITSAFGSEAATIGVYFDKPPTAGRPGSPGYYNTAAFEKHAHKKGLYAKSVNGDAFSNEIKQQVVDLIKEDLGQIDLVIYSLASPVRTHPNSGKRFKAVLKHIGEVSTNKTVDFHTGNVSEISSNPAEGEDIENTVTVMGGEDWKMWMDALQAENLLSDGATTVAYSYIGPDVTRPVYRNGTIGAAKDHLEATALKITEDLM
;
A
#
# COMPACT_ATOMS: atom_id res chain seq x y z
N VAL A 1 5.32 -3.02 -3.33
CA VAL A 1 4.87 -3.13 -1.94
C VAL A 1 3.35 -3.21 -1.92
N GLY A 2 2.77 -4.18 -1.20
CA GLY A 2 1.33 -4.46 -1.22
C GLY A 2 0.90 -5.32 -2.43
N SER A 3 1.61 -6.43 -2.70
CA SER A 3 1.54 -7.17 -3.96
C SER A 3 0.56 -8.36 -3.99
N SER A 4 -0.14 -8.68 -2.91
CA SER A 4 -0.92 -9.93 -2.82
C SER A 4 -2.36 -9.82 -3.32
N THR A 5 -2.89 -8.61 -3.47
CA THR A 5 -4.27 -8.35 -3.90
C THR A 5 -4.40 -7.03 -4.67
N GLY A 6 -5.57 -6.79 -5.26
CA GLY A 6 -5.93 -5.51 -5.88
C GLY A 6 -4.94 -5.02 -6.94
N PHE A 7 -4.68 -3.73 -6.93
CA PHE A 7 -3.81 -3.07 -7.91
C PHE A 7 -2.34 -3.52 -7.80
N GLY A 8 -1.85 -3.80 -6.60
CA GLY A 8 -0.49 -4.28 -6.40
C GLY A 8 -0.27 -5.66 -7.03
N LEU A 9 -1.25 -6.57 -6.88
CA LEU A 9 -1.20 -7.88 -7.56
C LEU A 9 -1.30 -7.73 -9.09
N ALA A 10 -2.19 -6.88 -9.58
CA ALA A 10 -2.30 -6.61 -11.01
C ALA A 10 -0.98 -6.07 -11.58
N SER A 11 -0.34 -5.15 -10.86
CA SER A 11 0.93 -4.55 -11.27
C SER A 11 2.06 -5.57 -11.33
N ILE A 12 2.24 -6.41 -10.31
CA ILE A 12 3.32 -7.40 -10.31
C ILE A 12 3.11 -8.45 -11.41
N ILE A 13 1.87 -8.86 -11.66
CA ILE A 13 1.53 -9.76 -12.78
C ILE A 13 1.86 -9.09 -14.12
N THR A 14 1.46 -7.84 -14.32
CA THR A 14 1.71 -7.11 -15.56
C THR A 14 3.22 -6.91 -15.79
N SER A 15 3.97 -6.54 -14.75
CA SER A 15 5.42 -6.39 -14.86
C SER A 15 6.11 -7.72 -15.21
N ALA A 16 5.78 -8.79 -14.50
CA ALA A 16 6.40 -10.09 -14.74
C ALA A 16 6.05 -10.69 -16.10
N PHE A 17 4.78 -10.74 -16.47
CA PHE A 17 4.33 -11.44 -17.67
C PHE A 17 4.22 -10.54 -18.91
N GLY A 18 4.03 -9.24 -18.74
CA GLY A 18 3.93 -8.28 -19.83
C GLY A 18 5.26 -7.68 -20.26
N SER A 19 6.21 -7.55 -19.34
CA SER A 19 7.53 -6.95 -19.58
C SER A 19 8.69 -7.88 -19.25
N GLU A 20 8.41 -9.13 -18.85
CA GLU A 20 9.41 -10.12 -18.44
C GLU A 20 10.35 -9.59 -17.33
N ALA A 21 9.86 -8.65 -16.52
CA ALA A 21 10.62 -8.05 -15.45
C ALA A 21 10.85 -9.03 -14.29
N ALA A 22 12.07 -9.00 -13.73
CA ALA A 22 12.32 -9.60 -12.43
C ALA A 22 11.52 -8.86 -11.34
N THR A 23 10.86 -9.60 -10.46
CA THR A 23 9.93 -9.01 -9.50
C THR A 23 10.18 -9.48 -8.07
N ILE A 24 10.12 -8.52 -7.13
CA ILE A 24 10.09 -8.79 -5.69
C ILE A 24 8.77 -8.22 -5.15
N GLY A 25 7.93 -9.09 -4.58
CA GLY A 25 6.66 -8.73 -3.95
C GLY A 25 6.80 -8.58 -2.44
N VAL A 26 6.17 -7.56 -1.86
CA VAL A 26 6.03 -7.45 -0.39
C VAL A 26 4.55 -7.51 -0.05
N TYR A 27 4.18 -8.37 0.86
CA TYR A 27 2.79 -8.59 1.24
C TYR A 27 2.67 -9.02 2.70
N PHE A 28 1.47 -8.94 3.27
CA PHE A 28 1.22 -9.34 4.66
C PHE A 28 -0.03 -10.18 4.78
N ASP A 29 0.13 -11.48 4.64
CA ASP A 29 -0.97 -12.44 4.62
C ASP A 29 -0.73 -13.60 5.59
N LYS A 30 -1.82 -14.18 6.07
CA LYS A 30 -1.76 -15.31 6.99
C LYS A 30 -1.54 -16.60 6.21
N PRO A 31 -0.49 -17.36 6.50
CA PRO A 31 -0.31 -18.70 5.92
C PRO A 31 -1.39 -19.68 6.44
N PRO A 32 -1.64 -20.78 5.74
CA PRO A 32 -2.54 -21.82 6.21
C PRO A 32 -1.98 -22.49 7.46
N THR A 33 -2.89 -22.97 8.33
CA THR A 33 -2.59 -23.79 9.49
C THR A 33 -3.41 -25.08 9.44
N ALA A 34 -3.12 -26.05 10.31
CA ALA A 34 -3.84 -27.34 10.34
C ALA A 34 -5.38 -27.23 10.45
N GLY A 35 -5.89 -26.14 11.04
CA GLY A 35 -7.33 -25.94 11.24
C GLY A 35 -7.94 -24.78 10.44
N ARG A 36 -7.16 -24.08 9.61
CA ARG A 36 -7.62 -22.88 8.92
C ARG A 36 -6.88 -22.63 7.61
N PRO A 37 -7.59 -22.32 6.50
CA PRO A 37 -6.94 -21.89 5.27
C PRO A 37 -6.17 -20.58 5.47
N GLY A 38 -5.19 -20.34 4.60
CA GLY A 38 -4.51 -19.05 4.51
C GLY A 38 -5.45 -17.95 4.02
N SER A 39 -5.02 -16.69 4.13
CA SER A 39 -5.74 -15.59 3.51
C SER A 39 -5.64 -15.64 1.97
N PRO A 40 -6.60 -15.07 1.24
CA PRO A 40 -6.59 -15.10 -0.23
C PRO A 40 -5.29 -14.61 -0.85
N GLY A 41 -4.72 -13.52 -0.32
CA GLY A 41 -3.46 -12.95 -0.82
C GLY A 41 -2.27 -13.90 -0.70
N TYR A 42 -2.24 -14.77 0.32
CA TYR A 42 -1.21 -15.80 0.44
C TYR A 42 -1.23 -16.76 -0.76
N TYR A 43 -2.43 -17.23 -1.14
CA TYR A 43 -2.59 -18.14 -2.28
C TYR A 43 -2.35 -17.45 -3.61
N ASN A 44 -2.76 -16.18 -3.75
CA ASN A 44 -2.49 -15.38 -4.95
C ASN A 44 -0.99 -15.25 -5.18
N THR A 45 -0.22 -14.92 -4.13
CA THR A 45 1.24 -14.80 -4.21
C THR A 45 1.90 -16.12 -4.57
N ALA A 46 1.51 -17.22 -3.91
CA ALA A 46 2.03 -18.55 -4.23
C ALA A 46 1.71 -18.98 -5.68
N ALA A 47 0.51 -18.66 -6.16
CA ALA A 47 0.14 -18.92 -7.54
C ALA A 47 0.94 -18.07 -8.52
N PHE A 48 1.10 -16.78 -8.24
CA PHE A 48 1.91 -15.88 -9.04
C PHE A 48 3.35 -16.38 -9.20
N GLU A 49 4.04 -16.66 -8.10
CA GLU A 49 5.41 -17.19 -8.13
C GLU A 49 5.51 -18.51 -8.91
N LYS A 50 4.60 -19.45 -8.64
CA LYS A 50 4.55 -20.72 -9.36
C LYS A 50 4.44 -20.54 -10.88
N HIS A 51 3.57 -19.63 -11.33
CA HIS A 51 3.38 -19.36 -12.75
C HIS A 51 4.56 -18.61 -13.36
N ALA A 52 5.16 -17.66 -12.64
CA ALA A 52 6.36 -16.93 -13.06
C ALA A 52 7.54 -17.90 -13.24
N HIS A 53 7.82 -18.72 -12.25
CA HIS A 53 8.89 -19.72 -12.32
C HIS A 53 8.70 -20.74 -13.44
N LYS A 54 7.45 -21.17 -13.71
CA LYS A 54 7.14 -22.05 -14.86
C LYS A 54 7.47 -21.40 -16.21
N LYS A 55 7.50 -20.08 -16.28
CA LYS A 55 7.89 -19.29 -17.45
C LYS A 55 9.37 -18.92 -17.46
N GLY A 56 10.13 -19.34 -16.46
CA GLY A 56 11.53 -18.97 -16.30
C GLY A 56 11.76 -17.53 -15.84
N LEU A 57 10.72 -16.87 -15.32
CA LEU A 57 10.80 -15.51 -14.82
C LEU A 57 11.25 -15.51 -13.36
N TYR A 58 12.07 -14.53 -12.99
CA TYR A 58 12.43 -14.31 -11.60
C TYR A 58 11.23 -13.68 -10.85
N ALA A 59 10.83 -14.31 -9.77
CA ALA A 59 9.77 -13.82 -8.88
C ALA A 59 10.04 -14.33 -7.46
N LYS A 60 10.21 -13.41 -6.53
CA LYS A 60 10.29 -13.70 -5.10
C LYS A 60 9.35 -12.79 -4.32
N SER A 61 8.92 -13.22 -3.14
CA SER A 61 8.05 -12.41 -2.29
C SER A 61 8.45 -12.53 -0.82
N VAL A 62 8.29 -11.42 -0.10
CA VAL A 62 8.53 -11.30 1.34
C VAL A 62 7.18 -11.13 2.03
N ASN A 63 6.84 -12.03 2.96
CA ASN A 63 5.61 -11.97 3.74
C ASN A 63 5.88 -11.36 5.12
N GLY A 64 5.49 -10.12 5.32
CA GLY A 64 5.63 -9.43 6.59
C GLY A 64 5.06 -8.02 6.57
N ASP A 65 5.10 -7.35 7.72
CA ASP A 65 4.62 -5.99 7.88
C ASP A 65 5.51 -5.02 7.10
N ALA A 66 5.03 -4.54 5.96
CA ALA A 66 5.75 -3.62 5.09
C ALA A 66 6.09 -2.28 5.78
N PHE A 67 5.42 -1.92 6.86
CA PHE A 67 5.75 -0.74 7.64
C PHE A 67 7.01 -0.92 8.50
N SER A 68 7.41 -2.16 8.81
CA SER A 68 8.54 -2.43 9.68
C SER A 68 9.89 -2.20 8.99
N ASN A 69 10.88 -1.74 9.78
CA ASN A 69 12.24 -1.61 9.29
C ASN A 69 12.87 -2.98 8.99
N GLU A 70 12.46 -4.02 9.71
CA GLU A 70 12.92 -5.40 9.49
C GLU A 70 12.58 -5.89 8.07
N ILE A 71 11.33 -5.70 7.64
CA ILE A 71 10.91 -6.11 6.29
C ILE A 71 11.56 -5.24 5.21
N LYS A 72 11.73 -3.93 5.45
CA LYS A 72 12.47 -3.06 4.53
C LYS A 72 13.91 -3.56 4.35
N GLN A 73 14.59 -3.88 5.45
CA GLN A 73 15.96 -4.40 5.40
C GLN A 73 16.04 -5.75 4.69
N GLN A 74 15.12 -6.67 4.96
CA GLN A 74 15.06 -7.97 4.29
C GLN A 74 14.91 -7.82 2.77
N VAL A 75 14.12 -6.87 2.31
CA VAL A 75 13.95 -6.60 0.87
C VAL A 75 15.19 -5.94 0.28
N VAL A 76 15.82 -5.01 1.00
CA VAL A 76 17.10 -4.41 0.62
C VAL A 76 18.17 -5.49 0.42
N ASP A 77 18.31 -6.41 1.37
CA ASP A 77 19.29 -7.50 1.30
C ASP A 77 18.99 -8.42 0.10
N LEU A 78 17.71 -8.75 -0.12
CA LEU A 78 17.27 -9.56 -1.24
C LEU A 78 17.56 -8.91 -2.60
N ILE A 79 17.35 -7.59 -2.74
CA ILE A 79 17.68 -6.86 -3.96
C ILE A 79 19.20 -6.89 -4.21
N LYS A 80 20.00 -6.64 -3.18
CA LYS A 80 21.48 -6.71 -3.29
C LYS A 80 21.97 -8.08 -3.75
N GLU A 81 21.40 -9.12 -3.17
CA GLU A 81 21.82 -10.50 -3.47
C GLU A 81 21.45 -10.92 -4.89
N ASP A 82 20.23 -10.63 -5.33
CA ASP A 82 19.66 -11.23 -6.53
C ASP A 82 19.65 -10.31 -7.75
N LEU A 83 19.46 -9.00 -7.57
CA LEU A 83 19.19 -8.07 -8.68
C LEU A 83 20.23 -6.95 -8.82
N GLY A 84 20.89 -6.58 -7.73
CA GLY A 84 21.80 -5.45 -7.66
C GLY A 84 21.07 -4.11 -7.59
N GLN A 85 20.26 -3.78 -8.58
CA GLN A 85 19.46 -2.55 -8.65
C GLN A 85 18.05 -2.83 -9.18
N ILE A 86 17.14 -1.89 -9.00
CA ILE A 86 15.75 -1.95 -9.47
C ILE A 86 15.36 -0.68 -10.23
N ASP A 87 14.48 -0.83 -11.21
CA ASP A 87 14.05 0.24 -12.10
C ASP A 87 12.69 0.83 -11.71
N LEU A 88 11.87 0.05 -10.99
CA LEU A 88 10.50 0.45 -10.68
C LEU A 88 10.10 0.04 -9.26
N VAL A 89 9.65 1.01 -8.48
CA VAL A 89 9.04 0.79 -7.16
C VAL A 89 7.55 1.13 -7.22
N ILE A 90 6.69 0.13 -6.99
CA ILE A 90 5.24 0.35 -6.92
C ILE A 90 4.78 0.25 -5.46
N TYR A 91 4.25 1.37 -4.94
CA TYR A 91 3.68 1.45 -3.60
C TYR A 91 2.15 1.36 -3.68
N SER A 92 1.62 0.18 -3.33
CA SER A 92 0.19 -0.15 -3.35
C SER A 92 -0.29 -0.62 -1.97
N LEU A 93 0.33 -0.12 -0.93
CA LEU A 93 0.00 -0.51 0.44
C LEU A 93 -1.25 0.21 0.91
N ALA A 94 -2.22 -0.55 1.40
CA ALA A 94 -3.41 -0.04 2.06
C ALA A 94 -3.66 -0.85 3.34
N SER A 95 -3.68 -0.18 4.47
CA SER A 95 -3.95 -0.78 5.77
C SER A 95 -4.76 0.18 6.62
N PRO A 96 -5.69 -0.31 7.45
CA PRO A 96 -6.38 0.54 8.42
C PRO A 96 -5.53 0.88 9.64
N VAL A 97 -4.38 0.23 9.81
CA VAL A 97 -3.52 0.37 11.00
C VAL A 97 -2.05 0.32 10.59
N ARG A 98 -1.24 1.14 11.22
CA ARG A 98 0.22 1.14 11.10
C ARG A 98 0.86 1.20 12.48
N THR A 99 1.84 0.33 12.74
CA THR A 99 2.80 0.54 13.83
C THR A 99 3.98 1.30 13.23
N HIS A 100 4.23 2.52 13.70
CA HIS A 100 5.31 3.34 13.18
C HIS A 100 6.67 2.75 13.59
N PRO A 101 7.57 2.43 12.65
CA PRO A 101 8.74 1.60 12.91
C PRO A 101 9.75 2.24 13.88
N ASN A 102 9.86 3.58 13.89
CA ASN A 102 10.84 4.26 14.73
C ASN A 102 10.32 4.60 16.14
N SER A 103 9.01 4.82 16.30
CA SER A 103 8.41 5.19 17.60
C SER A 103 7.73 4.03 18.31
N GLY A 104 7.39 2.95 17.60
CA GLY A 104 6.57 1.86 18.09
C GLY A 104 5.09 2.24 18.36
N LYS A 105 4.71 3.52 18.15
CA LYS A 105 3.32 3.97 18.34
C LYS A 105 2.44 3.36 17.25
N ARG A 106 1.28 2.84 17.66
CA ARG A 106 0.26 2.30 16.76
C ARG A 106 -0.75 3.37 16.41
N PHE A 107 -0.94 3.58 15.11
CA PHE A 107 -1.90 4.51 14.53
C PHE A 107 -3.03 3.75 13.84
N LYS A 108 -4.23 4.34 13.87
CA LYS A 108 -5.41 3.79 13.20
C LYS A 108 -6.01 4.85 12.29
N ALA A 109 -6.15 4.52 11.01
CA ALA A 109 -6.87 5.35 10.07
C ALA A 109 -8.39 5.25 10.29
N VAL A 110 -9.09 6.34 10.01
CA VAL A 110 -10.54 6.40 10.03
C VAL A 110 -11.05 6.96 8.71
N LEU A 111 -12.24 6.53 8.31
CA LEU A 111 -12.94 7.07 7.15
C LEU A 111 -14.03 8.00 7.66
N LYS A 112 -13.70 9.28 7.81
CA LYS A 112 -14.60 10.31 8.29
C LYS A 112 -14.48 11.58 7.45
N HIS A 113 -15.57 12.30 7.29
CA HIS A 113 -15.53 13.64 6.73
C HIS A 113 -14.95 14.65 7.75
N ILE A 114 -14.54 15.79 7.26
CA ILE A 114 -14.01 16.89 8.06
C ILE A 114 -15.05 18.02 8.06
N GLY A 115 -15.33 18.60 9.22
CA GLY A 115 -16.27 19.69 9.39
C GLY A 115 -17.56 19.28 10.11
N GLU A 116 -18.70 19.33 9.44
CA GLU A 116 -20.02 19.11 10.06
C GLU A 116 -20.48 17.65 9.96
N VAL A 117 -21.54 17.29 10.71
CA VAL A 117 -22.20 15.97 10.60
C VAL A 117 -22.72 15.77 9.18
N SER A 118 -22.39 14.64 8.57
CA SER A 118 -22.84 14.27 7.23
C SER A 118 -23.89 13.18 7.30
N THR A 119 -24.98 13.35 6.59
CA THR A 119 -26.04 12.35 6.46
C THR A 119 -26.16 11.95 4.99
N ASN A 120 -26.09 10.65 4.71
CA ASN A 120 -26.19 10.10 3.38
C ASN A 120 -27.10 8.87 3.37
N LYS A 121 -27.58 8.50 2.19
CA LYS A 121 -28.28 7.23 1.99
C LYS A 121 -27.28 6.09 1.90
N THR A 122 -27.64 4.96 2.50
CA THR A 122 -26.95 3.69 2.38
C THR A 122 -27.90 2.59 1.96
N VAL A 123 -27.39 1.52 1.38
CA VAL A 123 -28.18 0.35 1.00
C VAL A 123 -27.61 -0.88 1.71
N ASP A 124 -28.49 -1.66 2.30
CA ASP A 124 -28.16 -2.99 2.79
C ASP A 124 -28.08 -3.95 1.58
N PHE A 125 -26.91 -4.48 1.30
CA PHE A 125 -26.66 -5.35 0.14
C PHE A 125 -27.37 -6.71 0.20
N HIS A 126 -27.77 -7.16 1.38
CA HIS A 126 -28.49 -8.43 1.54
C HIS A 126 -29.99 -8.28 1.34
N THR A 127 -30.55 -7.16 1.76
CA THR A 127 -31.99 -6.93 1.72
C THR A 127 -32.43 -5.95 0.63
N GLY A 128 -31.52 -5.14 0.10
CA GLY A 128 -31.82 -4.06 -0.83
C GLY A 128 -32.47 -2.84 -0.17
N ASN A 129 -32.64 -2.84 1.14
CA ASN A 129 -33.28 -1.72 1.85
C ASN A 129 -32.37 -0.49 1.87
N VAL A 130 -32.97 0.66 1.53
CA VAL A 130 -32.31 1.97 1.61
C VAL A 130 -32.65 2.62 2.94
N SER A 131 -31.64 3.09 3.65
CA SER A 131 -31.78 3.84 4.90
C SER A 131 -30.87 5.07 4.91
N GLU A 132 -31.03 5.95 5.89
CA GLU A 132 -30.11 7.06 6.12
C GLU A 132 -29.07 6.65 7.18
N ILE A 133 -27.81 7.05 6.92
CA ILE A 133 -26.72 6.93 7.86
C ILE A 133 -26.12 8.30 8.13
N SER A 134 -26.01 8.67 9.40
CA SER A 134 -25.32 9.87 9.83
C SER A 134 -23.96 9.50 10.41
N SER A 135 -22.94 10.26 10.05
CA SER A 135 -21.56 10.08 10.52
C SER A 135 -21.09 11.38 11.19
N ASN A 136 -20.51 11.25 12.36
CA ASN A 136 -19.85 12.36 13.03
C ASN A 136 -18.54 12.72 12.29
N PRO A 137 -18.16 14.00 12.26
CA PRO A 137 -16.91 14.43 11.65
C PRO A 137 -15.69 13.84 12.37
N ALA A 138 -14.54 13.99 11.72
CA ALA A 138 -13.25 13.67 12.34
C ALA A 138 -12.99 14.55 13.56
N GLU A 139 -12.50 13.96 14.63
CA GLU A 139 -12.24 14.62 15.90
C GLU A 139 -10.80 14.36 16.39
N GLY A 140 -10.25 15.26 17.20
CA GLY A 140 -8.93 15.13 17.79
C GLY A 140 -7.86 14.75 16.77
N GLU A 141 -7.18 13.63 17.00
CA GLU A 141 -6.07 13.13 16.16
C GLU A 141 -6.50 12.31 14.93
N ASP A 142 -7.80 12.23 14.63
CA ASP A 142 -8.32 11.36 13.54
C ASP A 142 -7.67 11.65 12.18
N ILE A 143 -7.49 12.93 11.85
CA ILE A 143 -6.86 13.37 10.59
C ILE A 143 -5.39 12.97 10.59
N GLU A 144 -4.65 13.36 11.63
CA GLU A 144 -3.21 13.11 11.75
C GLU A 144 -2.90 11.61 11.77
N ASN A 145 -3.66 10.82 12.52
CA ASN A 145 -3.53 9.38 12.55
C ASN A 145 -3.79 8.75 11.17
N THR A 146 -4.79 9.25 10.43
CA THR A 146 -5.08 8.75 9.08
C THR A 146 -3.98 9.12 8.10
N VAL A 147 -3.45 10.33 8.17
CA VAL A 147 -2.28 10.77 7.38
C VAL A 147 -1.06 9.90 7.69
N THR A 148 -0.79 9.61 8.96
CA THR A 148 0.33 8.76 9.36
C THR A 148 0.20 7.33 8.80
N VAL A 149 -1.02 6.78 8.73
CA VAL A 149 -1.25 5.41 8.21
C VAL A 149 -1.26 5.35 6.69
N MET A 150 -1.94 6.32 6.02
CA MET A 150 -2.29 6.23 4.60
C MET A 150 -1.64 7.33 3.73
N GLY A 151 -0.87 8.22 4.33
CA GLY A 151 -0.11 9.24 3.62
C GLY A 151 1.18 8.68 3.00
N GLY A 152 2.06 9.57 2.57
CA GLY A 152 3.27 9.23 1.83
C GLY A 152 4.51 8.91 2.69
N GLU A 153 4.44 9.05 4.02
CA GLU A 153 5.63 8.90 4.87
C GLU A 153 6.31 7.54 4.71
N ASP A 154 5.54 6.45 4.78
CA ASP A 154 6.12 5.10 4.63
C ASP A 154 6.65 4.84 3.22
N TRP A 155 5.99 5.36 2.19
CA TRP A 155 6.53 5.33 0.82
C TRP A 155 7.89 6.02 0.74
N LYS A 156 8.02 7.21 1.35
CA LYS A 156 9.30 7.91 1.44
C LYS A 156 10.36 7.08 2.18
N MET A 157 9.98 6.42 3.29
CA MET A 157 10.90 5.54 4.04
C MET A 157 11.39 4.35 3.20
N TRP A 158 10.55 3.78 2.34
CA TRP A 158 10.97 2.77 1.36
C TRP A 158 11.99 3.33 0.37
N MET A 159 11.71 4.50 -0.20
CA MET A 159 12.61 5.13 -1.16
C MET A 159 13.95 5.50 -0.51
N ASP A 160 13.93 6.04 0.70
CA ASP A 160 15.15 6.37 1.46
C ASP A 160 16.00 5.13 1.73
N ALA A 161 15.37 4.01 2.12
CA ALA A 161 16.08 2.77 2.38
C ALA A 161 16.77 2.22 1.12
N LEU A 162 16.10 2.29 -0.03
CA LEU A 162 16.65 1.85 -1.30
C LEU A 162 17.77 2.78 -1.81
N GLN A 163 17.57 4.09 -1.69
CA GLN A 163 18.54 5.10 -2.09
C GLN A 163 19.81 5.05 -1.24
N ALA A 164 19.68 4.90 0.08
CA ALA A 164 20.81 4.83 1.00
C ALA A 164 21.77 3.67 0.66
N GLU A 165 21.28 2.61 0.04
CA GLU A 165 22.05 1.44 -0.35
C GLU A 165 22.36 1.38 -1.86
N ASN A 166 22.09 2.48 -2.58
CA ASN A 166 22.34 2.60 -4.02
C ASN A 166 21.66 1.51 -4.87
N LEU A 167 20.41 1.16 -4.51
CA LEU A 167 19.65 0.09 -5.17
C LEU A 167 18.69 0.58 -6.24
N LEU A 168 18.62 1.88 -6.50
CA LEU A 168 17.84 2.47 -7.58
C LEU A 168 18.74 2.64 -8.80
N SER A 169 18.32 2.13 -9.96
CA SER A 169 19.04 2.33 -11.23
C SER A 169 18.91 3.78 -11.71
N ASP A 170 19.78 4.19 -12.61
CA ASP A 170 19.67 5.50 -13.26
C ASP A 170 18.34 5.61 -14.00
N GLY A 171 17.56 6.64 -13.65
CA GLY A 171 16.22 6.84 -14.19
C GLY A 171 15.13 5.95 -13.58
N ALA A 172 15.40 5.30 -12.44
CA ALA A 172 14.40 4.53 -11.72
C ALA A 172 13.15 5.35 -11.45
N THR A 173 12.00 4.70 -11.59
CA THR A 173 10.69 5.33 -11.39
C THR A 173 10.00 4.77 -10.15
N THR A 174 9.25 5.61 -9.44
CA THR A 174 8.37 5.15 -8.37
C THR A 174 6.96 5.70 -8.53
N VAL A 175 5.97 4.87 -8.23
CA VAL A 175 4.55 5.24 -8.26
C VAL A 175 3.84 4.75 -7.01
N ALA A 176 2.91 5.57 -6.49
CA ALA A 176 1.99 5.17 -5.45
C ALA A 176 0.55 5.25 -5.96
N TYR A 177 -0.27 4.25 -5.63
CA TYR A 177 -1.69 4.29 -5.99
C TYR A 177 -2.46 5.21 -5.05
N SER A 178 -3.21 6.13 -5.65
CA SER A 178 -4.07 7.08 -4.95
C SER A 178 -5.52 6.93 -5.40
N TYR A 179 -6.46 7.03 -4.46
CA TYR A 179 -7.89 6.99 -4.73
C TYR A 179 -8.60 8.08 -3.95
N ILE A 180 -9.32 8.94 -4.66
CA ILE A 180 -10.05 10.07 -4.10
C ILE A 180 -11.58 9.92 -4.19
N GLY A 181 -12.05 8.88 -4.85
CA GLY A 181 -13.47 8.58 -5.05
C GLY A 181 -14.18 9.48 -6.07
N PRO A 182 -15.37 9.08 -6.51
CA PRO A 182 -16.25 9.90 -7.35
C PRO A 182 -16.93 11.00 -6.54
N ASP A 183 -17.60 11.93 -7.24
CA ASP A 183 -18.27 13.08 -6.62
C ASP A 183 -19.27 12.69 -5.52
N VAL A 184 -20.00 11.58 -5.70
CA VAL A 184 -20.98 11.08 -4.71
C VAL A 184 -20.34 10.71 -3.37
N THR A 185 -19.05 10.35 -3.36
CA THR A 185 -18.30 10.00 -2.14
C THR A 185 -17.35 11.11 -1.69
N ARG A 186 -17.30 12.24 -2.41
CA ARG A 186 -16.38 13.35 -2.15
C ARG A 186 -16.36 13.82 -0.68
N PRO A 187 -17.50 13.96 0.03
CA PRO A 187 -17.47 14.40 1.43
C PRO A 187 -16.67 13.50 2.36
N VAL A 188 -16.68 12.18 2.12
CA VAL A 188 -16.00 11.19 2.97
C VAL A 188 -14.59 10.87 2.47
N TYR A 189 -14.36 10.92 1.15
CA TYR A 189 -13.07 10.64 0.54
C TYR A 189 -12.26 11.91 0.30
N ARG A 190 -12.55 12.70 -0.74
CA ARG A 190 -11.72 13.87 -1.10
C ARG A 190 -11.66 14.94 -0.03
N ASN A 191 -12.79 15.23 0.62
CA ASN A 191 -12.91 16.25 1.67
C ASN A 191 -12.84 15.65 3.08
N GLY A 192 -12.48 14.37 3.20
CA GLY A 192 -12.39 13.65 4.46
C GLY A 192 -10.94 13.34 4.88
N THR A 193 -10.82 12.53 5.90
CA THR A 193 -9.52 12.10 6.45
C THR A 193 -8.66 11.37 5.43
N ILE A 194 -9.28 10.59 4.54
CA ILE A 194 -8.57 9.92 3.44
C ILE A 194 -8.03 10.95 2.44
N GLY A 195 -8.81 12.00 2.12
CA GLY A 195 -8.36 13.08 1.23
C GLY A 195 -7.13 13.78 1.77
N ALA A 196 -7.10 14.12 3.06
CA ALA A 196 -5.91 14.69 3.71
C ALA A 196 -4.69 13.76 3.60
N ALA A 197 -4.88 12.44 3.75
CA ALA A 197 -3.80 11.46 3.55
C ALA A 197 -3.33 11.41 2.09
N LYS A 198 -4.23 11.59 1.11
CA LYS A 198 -3.87 11.61 -0.32
C LYS A 198 -3.17 12.90 -0.73
N ASP A 199 -3.56 14.04 -0.16
CA ASP A 199 -2.84 15.30 -0.34
C ASP A 199 -1.40 15.18 0.20
N HIS A 200 -1.20 14.54 1.35
CA HIS A 200 0.12 14.22 1.88
C HIS A 200 0.90 13.26 0.98
N LEU A 201 0.24 12.26 0.39
CA LEU A 201 0.86 11.33 -0.56
C LEU A 201 1.35 12.06 -1.83
N GLU A 202 0.54 12.95 -2.37
CA GLU A 202 0.89 13.79 -3.54
C GLU A 202 2.07 14.73 -3.24
N ALA A 203 2.06 15.40 -2.09
CA ALA A 203 3.19 16.21 -1.65
C ALA A 203 4.47 15.39 -1.47
N THR A 204 4.34 14.16 -0.99
CA THR A 204 5.48 13.22 -0.86
C THR A 204 6.03 12.81 -2.22
N ALA A 205 5.18 12.62 -3.24
CA ALA A 205 5.64 12.32 -4.60
C ALA A 205 6.58 13.42 -5.15
N LEU A 206 6.21 14.68 -4.96
CA LEU A 206 7.05 15.81 -5.36
C LEU A 206 8.39 15.81 -4.62
N LYS A 207 8.35 15.58 -3.32
CA LYS A 207 9.57 15.51 -2.50
C LYS A 207 10.48 14.34 -2.91
N ILE A 208 9.93 13.16 -3.16
CA ILE A 208 10.72 12.02 -3.67
C ILE A 208 11.35 12.36 -5.02
N THR A 209 10.62 13.05 -5.90
CA THR A 209 11.14 13.47 -7.21
C THR A 209 12.32 14.42 -7.05
N GLU A 210 12.22 15.41 -6.15
CA GLU A 210 13.32 16.34 -5.85
C GLU A 210 14.55 15.62 -5.29
N ASP A 211 14.36 14.62 -4.42
CA ASP A 211 15.45 13.86 -3.79
C ASP A 211 16.16 12.89 -4.74
N LEU A 212 15.50 12.50 -5.85
CA LEU A 212 16.05 11.55 -6.85
C LEU A 212 16.66 12.24 -8.09
N MET A 213 16.45 13.55 -8.26
CA MET A 213 17.06 14.32 -9.35
C MET A 213 18.45 14.81 -9.00
#